data_7925faea6bdab03ece5d5d198497e1b3
#
_entry.id   7925faea6bdab03ece5d5d198497e1b3
#
_cell.length_a   1.000
_cell.length_b   1.000
_cell.length_c   1.000
_cell.angle_alpha   90.00
_cell.angle_beta   90.00
_cell.angle_gamma   90.00
#
_symmetry.space_group_name_H-M   'P 1'
#
loop_
_entity.id
_entity.type
_entity.pdbx_description
1 polymer ?
#
loop_
_entity_poly.entity_id
_entity_poly.type
_entity_poly.pdbx_seq_one_letter_code
_entity_poly.pdbx_strand_id
1 'polypeptide(L)'
;MDSSDLVQTTSHENPDFRLTRLILIDSYARGRTVEIDLAGHTSLTGENASGKTTLLRLFPLFFGEAPSKVITTDENNFKFAKHYFPTQASYVIFEYERRGARVLSVIHPEGQSDSVCYRFIDSPYRPELFRDGLGLIQSSELTRHLTKLGVEHTRPLSLTLYRQILQNEAGREYRQLASRFAFTGSGGRLKHIERIVSSILLRATSFYDLKRMIVSSVQESTEAFSLRTNKRELTQ
;
A
#
# COMPACT_ATOMS: atom_id res chain seq x y z
N MET A 1 -6.53 -50.93 21.09
CA MET A 1 -5.82 -49.71 21.42
C MET A 1 -5.58 -49.01 20.10
N ASP A 2 -6.54 -48.16 19.77
CA ASP A 2 -6.58 -47.50 18.46
C ASP A 2 -6.36 -46.01 18.70
N SER A 3 -5.17 -45.55 18.40
CA SER A 3 -4.77 -44.15 18.53
C SER A 3 -4.99 -43.47 17.18
N SER A 4 -6.21 -43.03 16.94
CA SER A 4 -6.51 -42.15 15.82
C SER A 4 -6.00 -40.75 16.14
N ASP A 5 -4.82 -40.43 15.64
CA ASP A 5 -4.25 -39.10 15.60
C ASP A 5 -5.17 -38.18 14.78
N LEU A 6 -5.94 -37.37 15.49
CA LEU A 6 -6.67 -36.25 14.95
C LEU A 6 -5.66 -35.21 14.47
N VAL A 7 -5.29 -35.27 13.20
CA VAL A 7 -4.65 -34.14 12.50
C VAL A 7 -5.71 -33.02 12.47
N GLN A 8 -5.60 -32.11 13.41
CA GLN A 8 -6.30 -30.82 13.32
C GLN A 8 -5.77 -30.06 12.13
N THR A 9 -6.52 -30.11 11.05
CA THR A 9 -6.33 -29.20 9.92
C THR A 9 -6.65 -27.79 10.44
N THR A 10 -5.63 -27.04 10.83
CA THR A 10 -5.77 -25.60 11.06
C THR A 10 -6.25 -24.98 9.77
N SER A 11 -7.54 -24.66 9.72
CA SER A 11 -8.09 -23.79 8.69
C SER A 11 -7.28 -22.48 8.75
N HIS A 12 -6.44 -22.24 7.77
CA HIS A 12 -5.84 -20.92 7.57
C HIS A 12 -7.01 -19.95 7.37
N GLU A 13 -7.39 -19.24 8.43
CA GLU A 13 -8.29 -18.10 8.32
C GLU A 13 -7.71 -17.21 7.23
N ASN A 14 -8.54 -16.90 6.25
CA ASN A 14 -8.17 -16.04 5.14
C ASN A 14 -7.74 -14.70 5.74
N PRO A 15 -6.50 -14.24 5.59
CA PRO A 15 -6.04 -13.04 6.27
C PRO A 15 -6.95 -11.88 5.87
N ASP A 16 -7.37 -11.06 6.83
CA ASP A 16 -8.22 -9.87 6.63
C ASP A 16 -7.66 -8.90 5.59
N PHE A 17 -6.37 -9.06 5.25
CA PHE A 17 -5.64 -8.26 4.29
C PHE A 17 -4.66 -9.13 3.50
N ARG A 18 -4.64 -8.94 2.18
CA ARG A 18 -3.66 -9.53 1.27
C ARG A 18 -3.37 -8.59 0.10
N LEU A 19 -2.09 -8.29 -0.14
CA LEU A 19 -1.67 -7.61 -1.35
C LEU A 19 -1.74 -8.62 -2.52
N THR A 20 -2.47 -8.30 -3.58
CA THR A 20 -2.77 -9.23 -4.67
C THR A 20 -2.03 -8.94 -5.95
N ARG A 21 -1.83 -7.66 -6.30
CA ARG A 21 -1.09 -7.27 -7.51
C ARG A 21 -0.38 -5.94 -7.35
N LEU A 22 0.73 -5.80 -8.06
CA LEU A 22 1.36 -4.52 -8.37
C LEU A 22 1.20 -4.26 -9.87
N ILE A 23 0.61 -3.13 -10.23
CA ILE A 23 0.39 -2.73 -11.62
C ILE A 23 1.12 -1.41 -11.88
N LEU A 24 1.90 -1.36 -12.93
CA LEU A 24 2.67 -0.21 -13.38
C LEU A 24 2.16 0.19 -14.75
N ILE A 25 1.54 1.35 -14.88
CA ILE A 25 1.05 1.89 -16.16
C ILE A 25 1.96 3.04 -16.57
N ASP A 26 2.62 2.92 -17.73
CA ASP A 26 3.54 3.94 -18.24
C ASP A 26 4.49 4.47 -17.16
N SER A 27 4.86 3.60 -16.22
CA SER A 27 5.71 3.93 -15.08
C SER A 27 7.14 3.45 -15.35
N TYR A 28 7.58 2.40 -14.70
CA TYR A 28 8.93 1.86 -14.86
C TYR A 28 9.29 1.50 -16.31
N ALA A 29 8.33 1.04 -17.11
CA ALA A 29 8.47 0.75 -18.52
C ALA A 29 7.56 1.68 -19.34
N ARG A 30 8.15 2.67 -20.02
CA ARG A 30 7.42 3.66 -20.81
C ARG A 30 6.50 3.01 -21.84
N GLY A 31 5.27 3.52 -21.93
CA GLY A 31 4.25 3.08 -22.88
C GLY A 31 3.71 1.67 -22.63
N ARG A 32 4.09 1.02 -21.52
CA ARG A 32 3.68 -0.35 -21.20
C ARG A 32 2.88 -0.39 -19.89
N THR A 33 2.02 -1.39 -19.81
CA THR A 33 1.42 -1.84 -18.55
C THR A 33 2.12 -3.12 -18.12
N VAL A 34 2.64 -3.14 -16.90
CA VAL A 34 3.28 -4.30 -16.29
C VAL A 34 2.43 -4.71 -15.08
N GLU A 35 2.00 -5.96 -15.05
CA GLU A 35 1.25 -6.53 -13.93
C GLU A 35 2.07 -7.63 -13.27
N ILE A 36 2.19 -7.55 -11.94
CA ILE A 36 2.91 -8.53 -11.13
C ILE A 36 1.91 -9.12 -10.14
N ASP A 37 1.66 -10.41 -10.27
CA ASP A 37 0.81 -11.15 -9.35
C ASP A 37 1.54 -11.37 -8.02
N LEU A 38 0.88 -11.04 -6.92
CA LEU A 38 1.37 -11.17 -5.55
C LEU A 38 0.47 -12.06 -4.69
N ALA A 39 -0.57 -12.64 -5.28
CA ALA A 39 -1.57 -13.42 -4.55
C ALA A 39 -1.01 -14.75 -3.98
N GLY A 40 0.11 -15.22 -4.50
CA GLY A 40 0.79 -16.44 -4.08
C GLY A 40 2.25 -16.21 -3.69
N HIS A 41 3.02 -17.30 -3.69
CA HIS A 41 4.48 -17.22 -3.58
C HIS A 41 5.06 -16.70 -4.88
N THR A 42 5.42 -15.43 -4.92
CA THR A 42 6.00 -14.77 -6.09
C THR A 42 7.51 -14.69 -5.97
N SER A 43 8.21 -15.26 -6.93
CA SER A 43 9.67 -15.18 -7.04
C SER A 43 10.05 -14.21 -8.17
N LEU A 44 10.81 -13.17 -7.85
CA LEU A 44 11.37 -12.26 -8.84
C LEU A 44 12.73 -12.80 -9.29
N THR A 45 12.76 -13.46 -10.44
CA THR A 45 13.97 -13.99 -11.06
C THR A 45 14.41 -13.11 -12.23
N GLY A 46 15.68 -13.16 -12.57
CA GLY A 46 16.24 -12.41 -13.71
C GLY A 46 17.71 -12.09 -13.48
N GLU A 47 18.38 -11.63 -14.53
CA GLU A 47 19.78 -11.24 -14.51
C GLU A 47 20.05 -10.04 -13.59
N ASN A 48 21.31 -9.78 -13.28
CA ASN A 48 21.71 -8.57 -12.58
C ASN A 48 21.30 -7.34 -13.39
N ALA A 49 20.88 -6.27 -12.71
CA ALA A 49 20.33 -5.06 -13.31
C ALA A 49 18.97 -5.18 -14.04
N SER A 50 18.26 -6.32 -13.94
CA SER A 50 16.92 -6.49 -14.55
C SER A 50 15.80 -5.70 -13.84
N GLY A 51 16.11 -4.84 -12.87
CA GLY A 51 15.14 -3.99 -12.18
C GLY A 51 14.41 -4.64 -10.99
N LYS A 52 14.78 -5.85 -10.56
CA LYS A 52 14.17 -6.53 -9.39
C LYS A 52 14.19 -5.66 -8.14
N THR A 53 15.35 -5.10 -7.81
CA THR A 53 15.50 -4.22 -6.64
C THR A 53 14.67 -2.94 -6.78
N THR A 54 14.57 -2.40 -7.98
CA THR A 54 13.75 -1.21 -8.29
C THR A 54 12.27 -1.48 -8.05
N LEU A 55 11.78 -2.66 -8.43
CA LEU A 55 10.41 -3.09 -8.14
C LEU A 55 10.17 -3.31 -6.64
N LEU A 56 11.10 -3.98 -5.94
CA LEU A 56 10.99 -4.21 -4.50
C LEU A 56 10.96 -2.89 -3.71
N ARG A 57 11.64 -1.87 -4.18
CA ARG A 57 11.64 -0.54 -3.57
C ARG A 57 10.29 0.17 -3.62
N LEU A 58 9.35 -0.25 -4.48
CA LEU A 58 8.01 0.33 -4.53
C LEU A 58 7.10 -0.13 -3.38
N PHE A 59 7.32 -1.31 -2.81
CA PHE A 59 6.42 -1.86 -1.78
C PHE A 59 6.31 -0.98 -0.52
N PRO A 60 7.38 -0.36 0.02
CA PRO A 60 7.25 0.55 1.14
C PRO A 60 6.29 1.72 0.90
N LEU A 61 6.14 2.17 -0.35
CA LEU A 61 5.20 3.24 -0.71
C LEU A 61 3.75 2.85 -0.44
N PHE A 62 3.39 1.60 -0.69
CA PHE A 62 2.06 1.09 -0.35
C PHE A 62 1.76 1.29 1.14
N PHE A 63 2.73 1.05 2.00
CA PHE A 63 2.57 1.23 3.46
C PHE A 63 2.73 2.68 3.91
N GLY A 64 2.93 3.62 2.99
CA GLY A 64 3.02 5.05 3.27
C GLY A 64 4.45 5.54 3.54
N GLU A 65 5.49 4.85 3.07
CA GLU A 65 6.85 5.40 3.12
C GLU A 65 6.97 6.61 2.18
N ALA A 66 7.82 7.56 2.56
CA ALA A 66 8.03 8.74 1.75
C ALA A 66 8.77 8.38 0.44
N PRO A 67 8.32 8.89 -0.72
CA PRO A 67 8.97 8.64 -2.01
C PRO A 67 10.47 8.97 -2.03
N SER A 68 10.87 10.00 -1.30
CA SER A 68 12.27 10.42 -1.18
C SER A 68 13.18 9.39 -0.50
N LYS A 69 12.62 8.42 0.24
CA LYS A 69 13.38 7.35 0.88
C LYS A 69 13.50 6.11 0.02
N VAL A 70 12.68 5.99 -1.02
CA VAL A 70 12.65 4.83 -1.92
C VAL A 70 13.75 4.93 -2.97
N ILE A 71 14.07 6.13 -3.43
CA ILE A 71 15.21 6.40 -4.30
C ILE A 71 16.37 6.85 -3.44
N THR A 72 17.42 6.05 -3.37
CA THR A 72 18.73 6.53 -2.93
C THR A 72 19.25 7.45 -4.03
N THR A 73 19.40 8.71 -3.72
CA THR A 73 20.04 9.71 -4.60
C THR A 73 21.50 9.33 -4.79
N ASP A 74 21.79 8.57 -5.84
CA ASP A 74 23.10 8.63 -6.45
C ASP A 74 23.24 10.00 -7.12
N GLU A 75 24.43 10.53 -7.22
CA GLU A 75 24.93 11.85 -7.60
C GLU A 75 24.12 12.74 -8.57
N ASN A 76 23.02 12.26 -9.14
CA ASN A 76 22.24 12.93 -10.17
C ASN A 76 20.91 13.56 -9.71
N ASN A 77 20.62 13.68 -8.41
CA ASN A 77 19.38 14.31 -7.91
C ASN A 77 18.09 13.79 -8.55
N PHE A 78 18.00 12.50 -8.86
CA PHE A 78 16.79 11.92 -9.41
C PHE A 78 15.65 11.98 -8.40
N LYS A 79 14.67 12.80 -8.69
CA LYS A 79 13.44 12.83 -7.90
C LYS A 79 12.56 11.62 -8.27
N PHE A 80 11.89 11.05 -7.28
CA PHE A 80 11.04 9.89 -7.44
C PHE A 80 10.03 10.05 -8.59
N ALA A 81 9.35 11.20 -8.66
CA ALA A 81 8.35 11.44 -9.70
C ALA A 81 8.96 11.38 -11.11
N LYS A 82 10.15 11.96 -11.34
CA LYS A 82 10.82 11.90 -12.65
C LYS A 82 11.22 10.50 -13.06
N HIS A 83 11.54 9.64 -12.09
CA HIS A 83 11.97 8.28 -12.37
C HIS A 83 10.80 7.34 -12.70
N TYR A 84 9.72 7.43 -11.90
CA TYR A 84 8.60 6.49 -12.00
C TYR A 84 7.40 7.02 -12.80
N PHE A 85 7.32 8.33 -13.02
CA PHE A 85 6.20 8.97 -13.71
C PHE A 85 6.69 9.82 -14.88
N PRO A 86 7.03 9.19 -16.02
CA PRO A 86 7.48 9.91 -17.20
C PRO A 86 6.41 10.80 -17.83
N THR A 87 5.13 10.53 -17.56
CA THR A 87 4.00 11.32 -18.04
C THR A 87 2.96 11.56 -16.95
N GLN A 88 2.00 12.44 -17.22
CA GLN A 88 0.85 12.66 -16.34
C GLN A 88 -0.17 11.51 -16.36
N ALA A 89 0.01 10.55 -17.23
CA ALA A 89 -0.80 9.33 -17.32
C ALA A 89 -0.07 8.09 -16.78
N SER A 90 0.99 8.30 -16.00
CA SER A 90 1.75 7.23 -15.37
C SER A 90 1.19 6.91 -13.99
N TYR A 91 1.11 5.61 -13.66
CA TYR A 91 0.53 5.13 -12.40
C TYR A 91 1.33 3.99 -11.80
N VAL A 92 1.47 4.01 -10.49
CA VAL A 92 1.87 2.86 -9.66
C VAL A 92 0.64 2.47 -8.84
N ILE A 93 0.16 1.23 -9.01
CA ILE A 93 -1.10 0.76 -8.47
C ILE A 93 -0.85 -0.51 -7.68
N PHE A 94 -1.32 -0.54 -6.44
CA PHE A 94 -1.36 -1.73 -5.61
C PHE A 94 -2.81 -2.19 -5.48
N GLU A 95 -3.11 -3.38 -5.98
CA GLU A 95 -4.37 -4.04 -5.70
C GLU A 95 -4.21 -4.89 -4.45
N TYR A 96 -5.14 -4.75 -3.53
CA TYR A 96 -5.16 -5.54 -2.31
C TYR A 96 -6.58 -5.97 -1.97
N GLU A 97 -6.65 -7.11 -1.33
CA GLU A 97 -7.90 -7.68 -0.82
C GLU A 97 -8.05 -7.35 0.65
N ARG A 98 -9.24 -6.95 1.02
CA ARG A 98 -9.64 -6.70 2.38
C ARG A 98 -11.04 -7.18 2.62
N ARG A 99 -11.23 -8.07 3.61
CA ARG A 99 -12.55 -8.64 3.95
C ARG A 99 -13.30 -9.17 2.73
N GLY A 100 -12.59 -9.82 1.81
CA GLY A 100 -13.16 -10.36 0.58
C GLY A 100 -13.42 -9.34 -0.54
N ALA A 101 -13.20 -8.04 -0.30
CA ALA A 101 -13.30 -7.01 -1.33
C ALA A 101 -11.92 -6.62 -1.84
N ARG A 102 -11.78 -6.45 -3.17
CA ARG A 102 -10.56 -5.94 -3.80
C ARG A 102 -10.68 -4.45 -4.05
N VAL A 103 -9.66 -3.73 -3.64
CA VAL A 103 -9.56 -2.28 -3.77
C VAL A 103 -8.17 -1.89 -4.27
N LEU A 104 -8.03 -0.65 -4.75
CA LEU A 104 -6.79 -0.15 -5.28
C LEU A 104 -6.26 1.01 -4.42
N SER A 105 -4.95 0.98 -4.19
CA SER A 105 -4.14 2.13 -3.80
C SER A 105 -3.38 2.60 -5.02
N VAL A 106 -3.56 3.85 -5.42
CA VAL A 106 -3.01 4.43 -6.64
C VAL A 106 -2.09 5.59 -6.29
N ILE A 107 -0.87 5.56 -6.82
CA ILE A 107 0.10 6.64 -6.74
C ILE A 107 0.28 7.21 -8.13
N HIS A 108 0.21 8.52 -8.26
CA HIS A 108 0.30 9.22 -9.55
C HIS A 108 0.96 10.60 -9.38
N PRO A 109 1.46 11.21 -10.46
CA PRO A 109 2.05 12.54 -10.40
C PRO A 109 1.01 13.60 -10.01
N GLU A 110 1.46 14.64 -9.33
CA GLU A 110 0.67 15.82 -8.96
C GLU A 110 0.99 16.98 -9.90
N GLY A 111 0.25 17.11 -10.98
CA GLY A 111 0.45 18.19 -11.96
C GLY A 111 1.87 18.18 -12.53
N GLN A 112 2.43 19.38 -12.73
CA GLN A 112 3.80 19.58 -13.26
C GLN A 112 4.89 19.51 -12.17
N SER A 113 4.49 19.27 -10.91
CA SER A 113 5.44 19.22 -9.79
C SER A 113 6.18 17.89 -9.73
N ASP A 114 7.26 17.87 -8.95
CA ASP A 114 7.95 16.61 -8.60
C ASP A 114 7.23 15.85 -7.47
N SER A 115 6.04 16.29 -7.09
CA SER A 115 5.21 15.71 -6.05
C SER A 115 4.35 14.58 -6.59
N VAL A 116 3.90 13.72 -5.70
CA VAL A 116 2.96 12.63 -6.00
C VAL A 116 1.74 12.72 -5.10
N CYS A 117 0.60 12.30 -5.65
CA CYS A 117 -0.64 12.14 -4.91
C CYS A 117 -1.00 10.66 -4.80
N TYR A 118 -1.84 10.39 -3.82
CA TYR A 118 -2.35 9.07 -3.50
C TYR A 118 -3.86 9.06 -3.67
N ARG A 119 -4.42 7.92 -4.05
CA ARG A 119 -5.87 7.70 -4.11
C ARG A 119 -6.22 6.29 -3.70
N PHE A 120 -7.42 6.11 -3.17
CA PHE A 120 -8.07 4.82 -3.08
C PHE A 120 -9.21 4.73 -4.09
N ILE A 121 -9.35 3.56 -4.73
CA ILE A 121 -10.45 3.25 -5.64
C ILE A 121 -11.10 1.96 -5.15
N ASP A 122 -12.40 1.98 -4.98
CA ASP A 122 -13.17 0.83 -4.53
C ASP A 122 -13.63 -0.03 -5.69
N SER A 123 -12.68 -0.69 -6.26
CA SER A 123 -12.85 -1.63 -7.38
C SER A 123 -11.62 -2.50 -7.50
N PRO A 124 -11.74 -3.76 -7.97
CA PRO A 124 -10.60 -4.49 -8.50
C PRO A 124 -10.01 -3.76 -9.70
N TYR A 125 -8.74 -4.03 -9.99
CA TYR A 125 -8.09 -3.45 -11.16
C TYR A 125 -8.77 -3.93 -12.45
N ARG A 126 -9.11 -2.95 -13.29
CA ARG A 126 -9.58 -3.11 -14.65
C ARG A 126 -8.92 -2.05 -15.53
N PRO A 127 -8.43 -2.38 -16.73
CA PRO A 127 -7.75 -1.42 -17.60
C PRO A 127 -8.60 -0.16 -17.88
N GLU A 128 -9.93 -0.30 -17.96
CA GLU A 128 -10.87 0.78 -18.25
C GLU A 128 -10.88 1.89 -17.19
N LEU A 129 -10.39 1.62 -15.98
CA LEU A 129 -10.27 2.63 -14.92
C LEU A 129 -9.22 3.69 -15.26
N PHE A 130 -8.23 3.33 -16.09
CA PHE A 130 -7.06 4.17 -16.40
C PHE A 130 -6.90 4.42 -17.90
N ARG A 131 -7.81 3.91 -18.70
CA ARG A 131 -7.78 4.02 -20.19
C ARG A 131 -9.18 4.21 -20.75
N ASP A 132 -9.27 4.96 -21.82
CA ASP A 132 -10.49 5.06 -22.65
C ASP A 132 -10.14 4.81 -24.12
N GLY A 133 -11.09 5.07 -25.02
CA GLY A 133 -10.89 4.93 -26.48
C GLY A 133 -9.82 5.85 -27.06
N LEU A 134 -9.38 6.87 -26.34
CA LEU A 134 -8.35 7.84 -26.76
C LEU A 134 -6.96 7.52 -26.20
N GLY A 135 -6.86 6.62 -25.23
CA GLY A 135 -5.59 6.23 -24.63
C GLY A 135 -5.57 6.19 -23.10
N LEU A 136 -4.42 6.49 -22.50
CA LEU A 136 -4.28 6.56 -21.03
C LEU A 136 -4.89 7.86 -20.50
N ILE A 137 -5.65 7.75 -19.41
CA ILE A 137 -6.24 8.89 -18.72
C ILE A 137 -5.15 9.65 -17.96
N GLN A 138 -5.09 10.96 -18.10
CA GLN A 138 -4.20 11.80 -17.29
C GLN A 138 -4.69 11.89 -15.85
N SER A 139 -3.76 12.02 -14.91
CA SER A 139 -4.06 12.06 -13.47
C SER A 139 -5.03 13.20 -13.09
N SER A 140 -4.99 14.32 -13.79
CA SER A 140 -5.93 15.45 -13.63
C SER A 140 -7.36 15.10 -14.03
N GLU A 141 -7.54 14.19 -14.99
CA GLU A 141 -8.85 13.77 -15.52
C GLU A 141 -9.41 12.54 -14.81
N LEU A 142 -8.58 11.84 -14.01
CA LEU A 142 -8.92 10.56 -13.40
C LEU A 142 -10.18 10.65 -12.53
N THR A 143 -10.34 11.73 -11.74
CA THR A 143 -11.55 11.93 -10.92
C THR A 143 -12.81 11.94 -11.77
N ARG A 144 -12.81 12.72 -12.84
CA ARG A 144 -13.96 12.85 -13.75
C ARG A 144 -14.25 11.52 -14.44
N HIS A 145 -13.21 10.82 -14.88
CA HIS A 145 -13.33 9.54 -15.54
C HIS A 145 -13.92 8.46 -14.62
N LEU A 146 -13.41 8.30 -13.40
CA LEU A 146 -13.93 7.35 -12.40
C LEU A 146 -15.36 7.65 -12.00
N THR A 147 -15.72 8.95 -11.83
CA THR A 147 -17.10 9.37 -11.56
C THR A 147 -18.04 8.98 -12.71
N LYS A 148 -17.60 9.17 -13.97
CA LYS A 148 -18.37 8.75 -15.16
C LYS A 148 -18.61 7.24 -15.21
N LEU A 149 -17.64 6.45 -14.74
CA LEU A 149 -17.77 5.00 -14.63
C LEU A 149 -18.59 4.53 -13.42
N GLY A 150 -19.05 5.44 -12.56
CA GLY A 150 -19.79 5.12 -11.33
C GLY A 150 -18.95 4.39 -10.29
N VAL A 151 -17.61 4.54 -10.32
CA VAL A 151 -16.69 3.88 -9.39
C VAL A 151 -16.39 4.79 -8.22
N GLU A 152 -16.57 4.30 -7.00
CA GLU A 152 -16.25 5.05 -5.80
C GLU A 152 -14.72 5.19 -5.63
N HIS A 153 -14.30 6.39 -5.33
CA HIS A 153 -12.88 6.74 -5.21
C HIS A 153 -12.68 7.95 -4.30
N THR A 154 -11.48 8.12 -3.78
CA THR A 154 -11.11 9.33 -3.06
C THR A 154 -10.67 10.43 -4.02
N ARG A 155 -10.73 11.68 -3.55
CA ARG A 155 -9.95 12.78 -4.14
C ARG A 155 -8.46 12.51 -3.95
N PRO A 156 -7.56 13.26 -4.63
CA PRO A 156 -6.13 13.17 -4.36
C PRO A 156 -5.84 13.40 -2.88
N LEU A 157 -5.03 12.53 -2.30
CA LEU A 157 -4.65 12.55 -0.90
C LEU A 157 -3.17 12.91 -0.78
N SER A 158 -2.80 13.66 0.24
CA SER A 158 -1.41 13.80 0.66
C SER A 158 -0.89 12.48 1.24
N LEU A 159 0.42 12.29 1.26
CA LEU A 159 1.06 11.12 1.90
C LEU A 159 0.62 10.94 3.35
N THR A 160 0.53 12.03 4.11
CA THR A 160 0.13 11.98 5.52
C THR A 160 -1.30 11.44 5.68
N LEU A 161 -2.25 11.96 4.92
CA LEU A 161 -3.64 11.51 5.00
C LEU A 161 -3.81 10.09 4.46
N TYR A 162 -3.13 9.76 3.36
CA TYR A 162 -3.08 8.39 2.82
C TYR A 162 -2.63 7.39 3.89
N ARG A 163 -1.50 7.68 4.56
CA ARG A 163 -0.95 6.84 5.64
C ARG A 163 -1.93 6.70 6.79
N GLN A 164 -2.53 7.78 7.25
CA GLN A 164 -3.51 7.77 8.34
C GLN A 164 -4.73 6.91 8.01
N ILE A 165 -5.25 7.00 6.78
CA ILE A 165 -6.38 6.16 6.34
C ILE A 165 -5.94 4.69 6.29
N LEU A 166 -4.82 4.40 5.63
CA LEU A 166 -4.34 3.03 5.43
C LEU A 166 -4.03 2.32 6.75
N GLN A 167 -3.44 3.05 7.72
CA GLN A 167 -3.05 2.52 9.05
C GLN A 167 -4.17 2.62 10.09
N ASN A 168 -5.39 3.02 9.69
CA ASN A 168 -6.55 3.22 10.56
C ASN A 168 -6.31 4.23 11.70
N GLU A 169 -5.53 5.28 11.42
CA GLU A 169 -5.21 6.37 12.35
C GLU A 169 -5.93 7.68 12.01
N ALA A 170 -6.74 7.68 10.95
CA ALA A 170 -7.41 8.88 10.47
C ALA A 170 -8.46 9.41 11.48
N GLY A 171 -8.61 10.73 11.50
CA GLY A 171 -9.59 11.42 12.32
C GLY A 171 -11.03 11.00 12.02
N ARG A 172 -11.96 11.48 12.86
CA ARG A 172 -13.39 11.08 12.78
C ARG A 172 -13.98 11.33 11.38
N GLU A 173 -13.58 12.39 10.72
CA GLU A 173 -14.03 12.77 9.38
C GLU A 173 -13.67 11.75 8.29
N TYR A 174 -12.56 11.01 8.45
CA TYR A 174 -12.10 9.98 7.52
C TYR A 174 -12.36 8.56 7.97
N ARG A 175 -13.14 8.36 9.04
CA ARG A 175 -13.42 7.03 9.62
C ARG A 175 -14.06 6.09 8.61
N GLN A 176 -14.95 6.57 7.75
CA GLN A 176 -15.57 5.76 6.71
C GLN A 176 -14.54 5.28 5.68
N LEU A 177 -13.64 6.17 5.25
CA LEU A 177 -12.55 5.79 4.35
C LEU A 177 -11.60 4.78 5.02
N ALA A 178 -11.20 5.01 6.27
CA ALA A 178 -10.37 4.06 7.00
C ALA A 178 -11.08 2.72 7.19
N SER A 179 -12.38 2.69 7.49
CA SER A 179 -13.14 1.44 7.59
C SER A 179 -13.15 0.65 6.29
N ARG A 180 -13.04 1.31 5.14
CA ARG A 180 -13.08 0.72 3.81
C ARG A 180 -11.70 0.33 3.29
N PHE A 181 -10.68 1.17 3.48
CA PHE A 181 -9.38 1.05 2.84
C PHE A 181 -8.21 0.69 3.77
N ALA A 182 -8.36 0.79 5.09
CA ALA A 182 -7.27 0.47 5.99
C ALA A 182 -6.90 -1.02 5.92
N PHE A 183 -5.63 -1.35 5.97
CA PHE A 183 -5.17 -2.74 5.96
C PHE A 183 -5.35 -3.45 7.31
N THR A 184 -5.54 -2.70 8.41
CA THR A 184 -5.85 -3.27 9.72
C THR A 184 -7.35 -3.26 10.00
N GLY A 185 -7.83 -4.26 10.74
CA GLY A 185 -9.20 -4.30 11.25
C GLY A 185 -9.48 -3.18 12.26
N SER A 186 -10.75 -3.04 12.67
CA SER A 186 -11.25 -1.96 13.53
C SER A 186 -10.60 -1.84 14.93
N GLY A 187 -9.77 -2.80 15.33
CA GLY A 187 -9.03 -2.79 16.61
C GLY A 187 -7.52 -2.72 16.45
N GLY A 188 -6.99 -2.93 15.25
CA GLY A 188 -5.56 -3.00 15.00
C GLY A 188 -4.99 -1.66 14.53
N ARG A 189 -3.94 -1.21 15.16
CA ARG A 189 -3.10 -0.10 14.70
C ARG A 189 -1.69 -0.62 14.59
N LEU A 190 -1.09 -0.55 13.40
CA LEU A 190 0.31 -0.87 13.21
C LEU A 190 1.05 0.42 12.91
N LYS A 191 1.51 1.09 13.96
CA LYS A 191 2.34 2.28 13.81
C LYS A 191 3.67 1.94 13.16
N HIS A 192 4.13 2.83 12.29
CA HIS A 192 5.45 2.74 11.65
C HIS A 192 5.67 1.49 10.80
N ILE A 193 4.60 0.84 10.31
CA ILE A 193 4.72 -0.33 9.43
C ILE A 193 5.54 -0.01 8.17
N GLU A 194 5.44 1.22 7.64
CA GLU A 194 6.22 1.68 6.50
C GLU A 194 7.72 1.59 6.75
N ARG A 195 8.17 1.88 7.98
CA ARG A 195 9.58 1.80 8.36
C ARG A 195 10.05 0.37 8.52
N ILE A 196 9.20 -0.48 9.09
CA ILE A 196 9.50 -1.92 9.24
C ILE A 196 9.66 -2.55 7.86
N VAL A 197 8.71 -2.30 6.97
CA VAL A 197 8.75 -2.82 5.59
C VAL A 197 9.96 -2.29 4.83
N SER A 198 10.25 -1.00 4.94
CA SER A 198 11.46 -0.39 4.34
C SER A 198 12.73 -1.05 4.84
N SER A 199 12.84 -1.28 6.14
CA SER A 199 14.02 -1.89 6.75
C SER A 199 14.24 -3.33 6.27
N ILE A 200 13.16 -4.10 6.10
CA ILE A 200 13.22 -5.47 5.60
C ILE A 200 13.62 -5.51 4.13
N LEU A 201 12.94 -4.72 3.29
CA LEU A 201 13.10 -4.81 1.84
C LEU A 201 14.35 -4.09 1.33
N LEU A 202 14.72 -2.99 1.95
CA LEU A 202 15.85 -2.17 1.49
C LEU A 202 17.16 -2.50 2.17
N ARG A 203 17.17 -3.43 3.14
CA ARG A 203 18.33 -3.77 3.97
C ARG A 203 19.00 -2.53 4.59
N ALA A 204 18.21 -1.49 4.83
CA ALA A 204 18.69 -0.19 5.28
C ALA A 204 18.97 -0.14 6.78
N THR A 205 18.68 -1.22 7.54
CA THR A 205 18.69 -1.21 8.99
C THR A 205 19.33 -2.49 9.52
N SER A 206 20.04 -2.39 10.64
CA SER A 206 20.58 -3.57 11.31
C SER A 206 19.44 -4.44 11.87
N PHE A 207 19.68 -5.74 12.03
CA PHE A 207 18.71 -6.65 12.66
C PHE A 207 18.29 -6.20 14.07
N TYR A 208 19.20 -5.57 14.79
CA TYR A 208 18.93 -5.03 16.12
C TYR A 208 17.92 -3.87 16.09
N ASP A 209 18.08 -2.93 15.17
CA ASP A 209 17.17 -1.80 15.01
C ASP A 209 15.80 -2.26 14.52
N LEU A 210 15.75 -3.26 13.63
CA LEU A 210 14.51 -3.87 13.17
C LEU A 210 13.75 -4.51 14.34
N LYS A 211 14.43 -5.30 15.17
CA LYS A 211 13.85 -5.90 16.38
C LYS A 211 13.30 -4.83 17.33
N ARG A 212 14.04 -3.76 17.56
CA ARG A 212 13.62 -2.65 18.41
C ARG A 212 12.39 -1.92 17.88
N MET A 213 12.30 -1.70 16.56
CA MET A 213 11.13 -1.11 15.91
C MET A 213 9.89 -1.99 16.02
N ILE A 214 10.03 -3.31 15.82
CA ILE A 214 8.92 -4.27 15.98
C ILE A 214 8.43 -4.26 17.43
N VAL A 215 9.34 -4.34 18.40
CA VAL A 215 8.99 -4.34 19.84
C VAL A 215 8.26 -3.05 20.22
N SER A 216 8.74 -1.87 19.81
CA SER A 216 8.07 -0.59 20.10
C SER A 216 6.70 -0.50 19.45
N SER A 217 6.53 -0.99 18.23
CA SER A 217 5.25 -1.02 17.50
C SER A 217 4.20 -1.90 18.20
N VAL A 218 4.63 -3.04 18.76
CA VAL A 218 3.76 -3.95 19.51
C VAL A 218 3.44 -3.41 20.92
N GLN A 219 4.43 -2.86 21.63
CA GLN A 219 4.22 -2.32 22.97
C GLN A 219 3.23 -1.16 22.99
N GLU A 220 3.34 -0.20 22.05
CA GLU A 220 2.40 0.90 21.95
C GLU A 220 0.95 0.45 21.66
N SER A 221 0.77 -0.66 20.93
CA SER A 221 -0.55 -1.24 20.71
C SER A 221 -1.11 -1.91 21.98
N THR A 222 -0.27 -2.51 22.79
CA THR A 222 -0.67 -3.20 24.04
C THR A 222 -1.01 -2.20 25.15
N GLU A 223 -0.26 -1.11 25.31
CA GLU A 223 -0.59 -0.05 26.27
C GLU A 223 -1.92 0.65 25.95
N ALA A 224 -2.21 0.90 24.68
CA ALA A 224 -3.49 1.47 24.24
C ALA A 224 -4.67 0.54 24.56
N PHE A 225 -4.45 -0.78 24.59
CA PHE A 225 -5.45 -1.77 24.94
C PHE A 225 -5.67 -1.81 26.47
N SER A 226 -4.61 -1.77 27.27
CA SER A 226 -4.70 -1.81 28.73
C SER A 226 -5.38 -0.56 29.31
N LEU A 227 -5.11 0.63 28.76
CA LEU A 227 -5.77 1.88 29.17
C LEU A 227 -7.29 1.90 28.85
N ARG A 228 -7.72 1.21 27.80
CA ARG A 228 -9.15 1.08 27.48
C ARG A 228 -9.87 0.10 28.41
N THR A 229 -9.22 -0.96 28.84
CA THR A 229 -9.76 -1.94 29.76
C THR A 229 -9.94 -1.32 31.14
N ASN A 230 -8.92 -0.64 31.66
CA ASN A 230 -8.99 0.06 32.95
C ASN A 230 -10.04 1.17 32.99
N LYS A 231 -10.30 1.86 31.86
CA LYS A 231 -11.34 2.91 31.83
C LYS A 231 -12.77 2.35 31.82
N ARG A 232 -12.97 1.10 31.41
CA ARG A 232 -14.28 0.41 31.50
C ARG A 232 -14.55 -0.13 32.89
N GLU A 233 -13.54 -0.54 33.63
CA GLU A 233 -13.68 -1.03 35.00
C GLU A 233 -13.91 0.08 36.04
N LEU A 234 -13.49 1.33 35.73
CA LEU A 234 -13.70 2.49 36.60
C LEU A 234 -15.04 3.20 36.41
N THR A 235 -15.90 2.70 35.51
CA THR A 235 -17.22 3.31 35.20
C THR A 235 -18.38 2.37 35.58
N GLN A 236 -18.13 1.30 36.34
CA GLN A 236 -19.10 0.46 37.07
C GLN A 236 -19.03 0.74 38.55
#